data_8cf58f2334b5c6669bebdc15cb6b08e0
#
_entry.id   8cf58f2334b5c6669bebdc15cb6b08e0
#
_cell.length_a   1.000
_cell.length_b   1.000
_cell.length_c   1.000
_cell.angle_alpha   90.00
_cell.angle_beta   90.00
_cell.angle_gamma   90.00
#
_symmetry.space_group_name_H-M   'P 1'
#
loop_
_entity.id
_entity.type
_entity.pdbx_description
1 polymer ?
#
loop_
_entity_poly.entity_id
_entity_poly.type
_entity_poly.pdbx_seq_one_letter_code
_entity_poly.pdbx_strand_id
1 'polypeptide(L)' 'MLKRRASLVVNLDRDEKRLPCLLIDSSKEGYRLRGNFHLRRGQFVEIVFDPEPFRSVRCRVVWVGKAASKQEGEVGLEIC' A
#
# COMPACT_ATOMS: atom_id res chain seq x y z
N MET A 1 -12.71 0.07 -14.26
CA MET A 1 -11.72 -0.38 -13.26
C MET A 1 -12.31 -0.21 -11.87
N LEU A 2 -12.29 -1.27 -11.09
CA LEU A 2 -12.84 -1.23 -9.76
C LEU A 2 -11.77 -0.89 -8.74
N LYS A 3 -11.95 0.22 -8.06
CA LYS A 3 -11.10 0.57 -6.93
C LYS A 3 -11.59 -0.18 -5.71
N ARG A 4 -10.68 -0.82 -5.02
CA ARG A 4 -11.03 -1.65 -3.88
C ARG A 4 -10.43 -1.06 -2.62
N ARG A 5 -11.21 -1.09 -1.54
CA ARG A 5 -10.74 -0.65 -0.24
C ARG A 5 -9.78 -1.66 0.35
N ALA A 6 -8.75 -1.15 0.99
CA ALA A 6 -7.79 -1.97 1.70
C ALA A 6 -7.24 -1.16 2.85
N SER A 7 -6.45 -1.81 3.69
CA SER A 7 -5.74 -1.14 4.76
C SER A 7 -4.26 -1.44 4.58
N LEU A 8 -3.44 -0.46 4.88
CA LEU A 8 -2.00 -0.61 4.84
C LEU A 8 -1.48 -0.59 6.27
N VAL A 9 -0.79 -1.64 6.67
CA VAL A 9 -0.20 -1.72 8.00
C VAL A 9 1.25 -1.32 7.89
N VAL A 10 1.63 -0.29 8.63
CA VAL A 10 2.99 0.26 8.62
C VAL A 10 3.62 0.10 9.99
N ASN A 11 4.92 0.34 10.07
CA ASN A 11 5.69 0.23 11.32
C ASN A 11 5.59 -1.17 11.92
N LEU A 12 5.84 -2.18 11.10
CA LEU A 12 5.60 -3.58 11.48
C LEU A 12 6.43 -4.04 12.68
N ASP A 13 7.55 -3.41 12.92
CA ASP A 13 8.46 -3.79 13.99
C ASP A 13 8.36 -2.91 15.23
N ARG A 14 7.41 -2.00 15.25
CA ARG A 14 7.22 -1.09 16.38
C ARG A 14 5.72 -0.93 16.64
N ASP A 15 5.24 0.32 16.57
CA ASP A 15 3.83 0.62 16.74
C ASP A 15 3.13 0.49 15.41
N GLU A 16 2.58 -0.69 15.16
CA GLU A 16 1.84 -0.91 13.94
C GLU A 16 0.70 0.09 13.83
N LYS A 17 0.60 0.71 12.66
CA LYS A 17 -0.52 1.60 12.34
C LYS A 17 -1.21 1.08 11.11
N ARG A 18 -2.53 1.10 11.13
CA ARG A 18 -3.35 0.70 10.01
C ARG A 18 -3.91 1.95 9.35
N LEU A 19 -3.61 2.12 8.07
CA LEU A 19 -4.03 3.28 7.30
C LEU A 19 -4.99 2.84 6.21
N PRO A 20 -6.13 3.53 6.06
CA PRO A 20 -7.05 3.21 4.97
C PRO A 20 -6.43 3.60 3.64
N CYS A 21 -6.71 2.80 2.62
CA CYS A 21 -6.19 3.08 1.29
C CYS A 21 -7.11 2.48 0.24
N LEU A 22 -6.88 2.86 -1.00
CA LEU A 22 -7.59 2.32 -2.15
C LEU A 22 -6.60 1.56 -3.01
N LEU A 23 -6.96 0.34 -3.38
CA LEU A 23 -6.20 -0.43 -4.35
C LEU A 23 -6.58 0.07 -5.73
N ILE A 24 -5.62 0.65 -6.45
CA ILE A 24 -5.84 1.20 -7.77
C ILE A 24 -5.57 0.15 -8.83
N ASP A 25 -4.51 -0.61 -8.63
CA ASP A 25 -4.06 -1.56 -9.64
C ASP A 25 -3.33 -2.70 -8.96
N SER A 26 -3.38 -3.88 -9.57
CA SER A 26 -2.68 -5.04 -9.05
C SER A 26 -2.11 -5.85 -10.19
N SER A 27 -1.00 -6.51 -9.92
CA SER A 27 -0.36 -7.42 -10.86
C SER A 27 0.21 -8.59 -10.09
N LYS A 28 0.84 -9.52 -10.81
CA LYS A 28 1.48 -10.66 -10.15
C LYS A 28 2.62 -10.23 -9.23
N GLU A 29 3.21 -9.08 -9.49
CA GLU A 29 4.39 -8.63 -8.78
C GLU A 29 4.10 -7.66 -7.65
N GLY A 30 2.95 -6.99 -7.69
CA GLY A 30 2.68 -6.02 -6.66
C GLY A 30 1.40 -5.25 -6.84
N TYR A 31 1.34 -4.12 -6.16
CA TYR A 31 0.13 -3.31 -6.07
C TYR A 31 0.44 -1.83 -6.19
N ARG A 32 -0.55 -1.08 -6.65
CA ARG A 32 -0.50 0.37 -6.62
C ARG A 32 -1.67 0.84 -5.76
N LEU A 33 -1.35 1.64 -4.74
CA LEU A 33 -2.32 2.11 -3.77
C LEU A 33 -2.38 3.62 -3.77
N ARG A 34 -3.54 4.14 -3.37
CA ARG A 34 -3.71 5.57 -3.14
C ARG A 34 -4.16 5.79 -1.70
N GLY A 35 -3.57 6.78 -1.04
CA GLY A 35 -3.92 7.12 0.32
C GLY A 35 -3.03 8.23 0.83
N ASN A 36 -3.19 8.53 2.11
CA ASN A 36 -2.40 9.57 2.77
C ASN A 36 -1.27 8.89 3.53
N PHE A 37 -0.16 8.69 2.84
CA PHE A 37 0.97 7.94 3.37
C PHE A 37 2.22 8.79 3.52
N HIS A 38 3.03 8.43 4.51
CA HIS A 38 4.39 8.93 4.65
C HIS A 38 5.33 7.74 4.61
N LEU A 39 5.51 7.19 3.42
CA LEU A 39 6.29 5.96 3.23
C LEU A 39 7.60 6.28 2.54
N ARG A 40 8.58 5.40 2.73
CA ARG A 40 9.88 5.50 2.10
C ARG A 40 10.13 4.29 1.22
N ARG A 41 10.85 4.49 0.14
CA ARG A 41 11.29 3.38 -0.70
C ARG A 41 12.10 2.40 0.14
N GLY A 42 11.81 1.12 -0.04
CA GLY A 42 12.46 0.05 0.70
C GLY A 42 11.78 -0.33 2.00
N GLN A 43 10.78 0.42 2.43
CA GLN A 43 10.06 0.14 3.66
C GLN A 43 9.18 -1.09 3.47
N PHE A 44 9.12 -1.94 4.49
CA PHE A 44 8.23 -3.11 4.48
C PHE A 44 6.89 -2.74 5.10
N VAL A 45 5.83 -3.18 4.46
CA VAL A 45 4.46 -2.93 4.88
C VAL A 45 3.63 -4.17 4.63
N GLU A 46 2.40 -4.19 5.14
CA GLU A 46 1.45 -5.26 4.83
C GLU A 46 0.16 -4.65 4.32
N ILE A 47 -0.39 -5.27 3.30
CA ILE A 47 -1.72 -4.90 2.80
C ILE A 47 -2.72 -5.87 3.39
N VAL A 48 -3.79 -5.34 3.98
CA VAL A 48 -4.90 -6.14 4.47
C VAL A 48 -6.09 -5.81 3.58
N PHE A 49 -6.60 -6.83 2.90
CA PHE A 49 -7.72 -6.64 2.00
C PHE A 49 -9.04 -6.75 2.75
N ASP A 50 -9.98 -5.93 2.35
CA ASP A 50 -11.29 -5.80 2.94
C ASP A 50 -12.35 -6.17 1.91
N PRO A 51 -13.47 -6.84 2.30
CA PRO A 51 -13.74 -7.27 3.67
C PRO A 51 -13.12 -8.62 4.02
N GLU A 52 -13.41 -9.65 3.31
CA GLU A 52 -13.05 -11.01 3.62
C GLU A 52 -12.45 -11.68 2.40
N PRO A 53 -11.61 -12.69 2.59
CA PRO A 53 -11.01 -13.16 3.84
C PRO A 53 -9.92 -12.20 4.31
N PHE A 54 -9.60 -12.23 5.60
CA PHE A 54 -8.53 -11.41 6.14
C PHE A 54 -7.20 -11.89 5.60
N ARG A 55 -6.83 -11.34 4.48
CA ARG A 55 -5.59 -11.67 3.82
C ARG A 55 -4.63 -10.53 3.98
N SER A 56 -3.48 -10.80 4.59
CA SER A 56 -2.43 -9.81 4.61
C SER A 56 -1.31 -10.28 3.69
N VAL A 57 -0.77 -9.36 2.94
CA VAL A 57 0.32 -9.62 2.02
C VAL A 57 1.46 -8.69 2.37
N ARG A 58 2.62 -9.26 2.67
CA ARG A 58 3.79 -8.45 2.98
C ARG A 58 4.40 -7.93 1.69
N CYS A 59 4.69 -6.64 1.67
CA CYS A 59 5.20 -5.96 0.50
C CYS A 59 6.33 -5.01 0.88
N ARG A 60 7.06 -4.57 -0.14
CA ARG A 60 8.09 -3.57 0.00
C ARG A 60 7.75 -2.38 -0.88
N VAL A 61 7.91 -1.17 -0.36
CA VAL A 61 7.67 0.04 -1.13
C VAL A 61 8.77 0.21 -2.16
N VAL A 62 8.39 0.26 -3.43
CA VAL A 62 9.37 0.39 -4.53
C VAL A 62 9.35 1.77 -5.17
N TRP A 63 8.23 2.52 -5.04
CA TRP A 63 8.22 3.92 -5.45
C TRP A 63 7.12 4.65 -4.67
N VAL A 64 7.32 5.95 -4.56
CA VAL A 64 6.36 6.84 -3.89
C VAL A 64 6.11 8.01 -4.83
N GLY A 65 4.83 8.33 -5.04
CA GLY A 65 4.47 9.46 -5.90
C GLY A 65 4.93 10.78 -5.31
N LYS A 66 5.52 11.62 -6.16
CA LYS A 66 6.02 12.91 -5.72
C LYS A 66 4.88 13.89 -5.53
N ALA A 67 5.06 14.79 -4.56
CA ALA A 67 4.11 15.87 -4.33
C ALA A 67 3.97 16.71 -5.61
N ALA A 68 2.76 17.14 -5.88
CA ALA A 68 2.41 17.95 -7.05
C ALA A 68 2.56 17.22 -8.39
N SER A 69 2.80 15.91 -8.37
CA SER A 69 2.79 15.10 -9.58
C SER A 69 1.43 14.43 -9.74
N LYS A 70 1.20 13.81 -10.90
CA LYS A 70 -0.04 13.07 -11.14
C LYS A 70 -0.19 11.86 -10.21
N GLN A 71 0.92 11.39 -9.66
CA GLN A 71 0.91 10.24 -8.76
C GLN A 71 0.98 10.63 -7.29
N GLU A 72 0.78 11.90 -6.99
CA GLU A 72 0.75 12.32 -5.60
C GLU A 72 -0.28 11.51 -4.82
N GLY A 73 0.11 10.98 -3.67
CA GLY A 73 -0.76 10.15 -2.86
C GLY A 73 -0.77 8.69 -3.25
N GLU A 74 0.02 8.30 -4.26
CA GLU A 74 0.11 6.91 -4.70
C GLU A 74 1.44 6.30 -4.31
N VAL A 75 1.43 4.99 -4.08
CA VAL A 75 2.66 4.24 -3.82
C VAL A 75 2.59 2.94 -4.61
N GLY A 76 3.76 2.47 -5.02
CA GLY A 76 3.90 1.17 -5.65
C GLY A 76 4.56 0.21 -4.69
N LEU A 77 3.99 -0.98 -4.59
CA LEU A 77 4.46 -2.03 -3.69
C LEU A 77 4.79 -3.28 -4.47
N GLU A 78 5.85 -3.94 -4.06
CA GLU A 78 6.26 -5.22 -4.61
C GLU A 78 6.00 -6.29 -3.57
N ILE A 79 5.40 -7.40 -3.98
CA ILE A 79 5.14 -8.52 -3.07
C ILE A 79 6.47 -9.15 -2.68
N CYS A 80 6.64 -9.37 -1.39
CA CYS A 80 7.85 -10.01 -0.88
C CYS A 80 7.79 -11.52 -1.04
#